data_f2f6a62ffd2d39c7e35c523fb76b356a
#
_entry.id   f2f6a62ffd2d39c7e35c523fb76b356a
#
_cell.length_a   1.000
_cell.length_b   1.000
_cell.length_c   1.000
_cell.angle_alpha   90.00
_cell.angle_beta   90.00
_cell.angle_gamma   90.00
#
_symmetry.space_group_name_H-M   'P 1'
#
loop_
_entity.id
_entity.type
_entity.pdbx_description
1 polymer ?
#
loop_
_entity_poly.entity_id
_entity_poly.type
_entity_poly.pdbx_seq_one_letter_code
_entity_poly.pdbx_strand_id
1 'polypeptide(L)'
;ETGVIPGKVFDGQYYVAYQVLRDKINSRFYWDANERVLLYTLPDGNVSVSENSSEYTAVNETKSEDYVILKTDGDIAYIALPFIQEYTNMEYSVEQEPNRAIITSKWGEIETAEVKKDTQVRYLGGVKSPILTEVKKSDKVTVLEDEDDWMKVATADGYVGYIKTKSLKNQKKEKTSRDFTEPVYSDMTEDHSINMAWHNVTNAAANNAVQQVLASTSGLTTIAPTWFSLADTEGNISSIADADYVNYAHTAGLEVWAVFRDFHGGTNSYDETYETLRYTSKRAKLEDQVVAAAVAAGVDGINLDFELISSKCGVHYVQLVRELSVKCHQNNLVFSVDNYVPQSYNSHYDLKEQGIVADYVVIMAYDEHTEGSYEAGSVASISYLQDGI
;
A
#
# COMPACT_ATOMS: atom_id res chain seq x y z
N GLU A 1 -14.63 10.59 -7.84
CA GLU A 1 -15.81 9.86 -8.30
C GLU A 1 -16.95 10.02 -7.32
N THR A 2 -18.06 10.44 -7.83
CA THR A 2 -19.30 10.62 -7.12
C THR A 2 -20.28 9.54 -7.60
N GLY A 3 -20.22 8.37 -7.00
CA GLY A 3 -21.11 7.25 -7.26
C GLY A 3 -21.81 6.81 -5.98
N VAL A 4 -23.03 6.28 -6.12
CA VAL A 4 -23.69 5.60 -5.00
C VAL A 4 -23.13 4.18 -4.93
N ILE A 5 -22.46 3.86 -3.83
CA ILE A 5 -21.87 2.54 -3.60
C ILE A 5 -22.67 1.87 -2.48
N PRO A 6 -23.13 0.62 -2.65
CA PRO A 6 -23.88 -0.07 -1.62
C PRO A 6 -23.07 -0.21 -0.34
N GLY A 7 -23.57 0.37 0.75
CA GLY A 7 -23.14 0.10 2.12
C GLY A 7 -24.14 -0.80 2.82
N LYS A 8 -23.88 -1.13 4.07
CA LYS A 8 -24.81 -1.85 4.93
C LYS A 8 -24.96 -1.18 6.28
N VAL A 9 -26.11 -1.41 6.90
CA VAL A 9 -26.37 -1.05 8.27
C VAL A 9 -26.59 -2.34 9.06
N PHE A 10 -25.78 -2.56 10.07
CA PHE A 10 -25.93 -3.66 11.01
C PHE A 10 -26.08 -3.08 12.42
N ASP A 11 -27.12 -3.44 13.13
CA ASP A 11 -27.38 -3.01 14.52
C ASP A 11 -27.31 -1.48 14.71
N GLY A 12 -27.76 -0.71 13.69
CA GLY A 12 -27.72 0.75 13.68
C GLY A 12 -26.38 1.39 13.29
N GLN A 13 -25.34 0.59 13.13
CA GLN A 13 -24.01 1.04 12.71
C GLN A 13 -23.86 0.94 11.18
N TYR A 14 -23.17 1.91 10.58
CA TYR A 14 -22.92 1.99 9.13
C TYR A 14 -21.60 1.35 8.75
N TYR A 15 -21.63 0.55 7.70
CA TYR A 15 -20.46 -0.19 7.19
C TYR A 15 -20.27 0.06 5.70
N VAL A 16 -19.04 0.01 5.27
CA VAL A 16 -18.63 0.04 3.86
C VAL A 16 -17.97 -1.27 3.48
N ALA A 17 -18.22 -1.75 2.25
CA ALA A 17 -17.57 -2.94 1.73
C ALA A 17 -16.05 -2.72 1.62
N TYR A 18 -15.25 -3.74 1.97
CA TYR A 18 -13.78 -3.69 1.95
C TYR A 18 -13.24 -3.22 0.59
N GLN A 19 -13.79 -3.70 -0.50
CA GLN A 19 -13.31 -3.29 -1.83
C GLN A 19 -13.47 -1.78 -2.05
N VAL A 20 -14.56 -1.20 -1.59
CA VAL A 20 -14.80 0.24 -1.65
C VAL A 20 -13.83 1.00 -0.74
N LEU A 21 -13.63 0.51 0.47
CA LEU A 21 -12.65 1.06 1.41
C LEU A 21 -11.26 1.11 0.75
N ARG A 22 -10.79 -0.02 0.23
CA ARG A 22 -9.47 -0.13 -0.38
C ARG A 22 -9.33 0.75 -1.64
N ASP A 23 -10.31 0.70 -2.54
CA ASP A 23 -10.17 1.30 -3.86
C ASP A 23 -10.49 2.81 -3.88
N LYS A 24 -11.27 3.32 -2.90
CA LYS A 24 -11.79 4.69 -2.93
C LYS A 24 -11.47 5.53 -1.69
N ILE A 25 -11.16 4.93 -0.55
CA ILE A 25 -11.02 5.63 0.72
C ILE A 25 -9.60 5.51 1.25
N ASN A 26 -9.14 4.28 1.54
CA ASN A 26 -7.82 4.03 2.09
C ASN A 26 -7.31 2.63 1.70
N SER A 27 -6.36 2.58 0.78
CA SER A 27 -5.78 1.33 0.25
C SER A 27 -4.87 0.58 1.23
N ARG A 28 -4.57 1.17 2.39
CA ARG A 28 -3.73 0.53 3.42
C ARG A 28 -4.46 -0.50 4.27
N PHE A 29 -5.79 -0.46 4.29
CA PHE A 29 -6.55 -1.57 4.88
C PHE A 29 -6.36 -2.83 4.05
N TYR A 30 -6.01 -3.92 4.71
CA TYR A 30 -5.83 -5.22 4.09
C TYR A 30 -6.78 -6.25 4.71
N TRP A 31 -7.55 -6.94 3.87
CA TRP A 31 -8.45 -8.01 4.27
C TRP A 31 -7.90 -9.36 3.81
N ASP A 32 -7.59 -10.22 4.77
CA ASP A 32 -7.30 -11.63 4.53
C ASP A 32 -8.61 -12.43 4.58
N ALA A 33 -9.12 -12.77 3.41
CA ALA A 33 -10.36 -13.53 3.30
C ALA A 33 -10.18 -15.01 3.71
N ASN A 34 -8.95 -15.53 3.72
CA ASN A 34 -8.68 -16.92 4.09
C ASN A 34 -8.68 -17.12 5.61
N GLU A 35 -8.09 -16.17 6.33
CA GLU A 35 -7.98 -16.19 7.80
C GLU A 35 -8.99 -15.27 8.47
N ARG A 36 -9.81 -14.55 7.68
CA ARG A 36 -10.89 -13.68 8.13
C ARG A 36 -10.42 -12.61 9.11
N VAL A 37 -9.31 -11.97 8.77
CA VAL A 37 -8.69 -10.91 9.56
C VAL A 37 -8.49 -9.65 8.72
N LEU A 38 -8.84 -8.50 9.30
CA LEU A 38 -8.54 -7.18 8.74
C LEU A 38 -7.27 -6.65 9.39
N LEU A 39 -6.34 -6.16 8.58
CA LEU A 39 -5.11 -5.54 9.04
C LEU A 39 -5.02 -4.09 8.59
N TYR A 40 -4.33 -3.29 9.40
CA TYR A 40 -3.86 -1.96 9.06
C TYR A 40 -2.46 -1.78 9.64
N THR A 41 -1.46 -1.59 8.79
CA THR A 41 -0.08 -1.48 9.25
C THR A 41 0.24 -0.03 9.62
N LEU A 42 0.69 0.18 10.84
CA LEU A 42 1.22 1.42 11.39
C LEU A 42 2.76 1.37 11.40
N PRO A 43 3.46 2.50 11.56
CA PRO A 43 4.93 2.53 11.63
C PRO A 43 5.53 1.67 12.75
N ASP A 44 4.79 1.41 13.79
CA ASP A 44 5.21 0.67 14.98
C ASP A 44 4.57 -0.73 15.12
N GLY A 45 3.69 -1.14 14.20
CA GLY A 45 3.10 -2.47 14.20
C GLY A 45 1.75 -2.55 13.50
N ASN A 46 1.13 -3.71 13.56
CA ASN A 46 -0.18 -3.94 12.94
C ASN A 46 -1.33 -3.65 13.90
N VAL A 47 -2.40 -3.09 13.33
CA VAL A 47 -3.76 -3.19 13.87
C VAL A 47 -4.39 -4.43 13.26
N SER A 48 -4.96 -5.31 14.07
CA SER A 48 -5.54 -6.59 13.65
C SER A 48 -6.93 -6.80 14.24
N VAL A 49 -7.91 -7.05 13.38
CA VAL A 49 -9.32 -7.23 13.75
C VAL A 49 -9.83 -8.56 13.18
N SER A 50 -10.26 -9.46 14.05
CA SER A 50 -10.93 -10.69 13.61
C SER A 50 -12.38 -10.42 13.22
N GLU A 51 -12.90 -11.26 12.33
CA GLU A 51 -14.30 -11.20 11.95
C GLU A 51 -15.25 -11.30 13.16
N ASN A 52 -16.34 -10.53 13.11
CA ASN A 52 -17.39 -10.44 14.13
C ASN A 52 -16.87 -10.00 15.52
N SER A 53 -15.74 -9.33 15.57
CA SER A 53 -15.17 -8.82 16.82
C SER A 53 -15.41 -7.31 16.98
N SER A 54 -15.62 -6.91 18.23
CA SER A 54 -15.49 -5.53 18.69
C SER A 54 -14.13 -5.29 19.36
N GLU A 55 -13.37 -6.36 19.65
CA GLU A 55 -12.01 -6.30 20.15
C GLU A 55 -11.02 -6.36 18.98
N TYR A 56 -9.90 -5.65 19.13
CA TYR A 56 -8.81 -5.64 18.17
C TYR A 56 -7.46 -5.45 18.88
N THR A 57 -6.40 -5.89 18.22
CA THR A 57 -5.04 -5.61 18.67
C THR A 57 -4.51 -4.42 17.89
N ALA A 58 -4.01 -3.40 18.58
CA ALA A 58 -3.29 -2.29 17.96
C ALA A 58 -1.85 -2.32 18.48
N VAL A 59 -0.91 -2.63 17.58
CA VAL A 59 0.50 -2.88 17.92
C VAL A 59 0.58 -4.02 18.96
N ASN A 60 0.78 -3.73 20.24
CA ASN A 60 0.88 -4.72 21.32
C ASN A 60 -0.24 -4.57 22.36
N GLU A 61 -1.26 -3.75 22.07
CA GLU A 61 -2.35 -3.47 23.01
C GLU A 61 -3.66 -4.06 22.48
N THR A 62 -4.44 -4.69 23.37
CA THR A 62 -5.81 -5.07 23.06
C THR A 62 -6.73 -3.89 23.37
N LYS A 63 -7.55 -3.51 22.41
CA LYS A 63 -8.55 -2.44 22.48
C LYS A 63 -9.92 -2.97 22.12
N SER A 64 -10.96 -2.22 22.44
CA SER A 64 -12.33 -2.60 22.10
C SER A 64 -13.20 -1.39 21.82
N GLU A 65 -14.16 -1.60 20.92
CA GLU A 65 -15.21 -0.66 20.58
C GLU A 65 -16.57 -1.11 21.14
N ASP A 66 -17.54 -0.24 21.16
CA ASP A 66 -18.91 -0.57 21.58
C ASP A 66 -19.77 -1.13 20.42
N TYR A 67 -19.14 -1.38 19.28
CA TYR A 67 -19.72 -1.96 18.04
C TYR A 67 -18.81 -3.05 17.48
N VAL A 68 -19.38 -3.93 16.67
CA VAL A 68 -18.59 -4.91 15.90
C VAL A 68 -17.89 -4.20 14.76
N ILE A 69 -16.55 -4.30 14.69
CA ILE A 69 -15.72 -3.56 13.74
C ILE A 69 -15.84 -4.13 12.31
N LEU A 70 -15.81 -5.45 12.20
CA LEU A 70 -15.76 -6.18 10.94
C LEU A 70 -16.86 -7.25 10.89
N LYS A 71 -17.70 -7.18 9.88
CA LYS A 71 -18.73 -8.19 9.60
C LYS A 71 -18.60 -8.67 8.16
N THR A 72 -19.09 -9.87 7.88
CA THR A 72 -19.20 -10.38 6.52
C THR A 72 -20.65 -10.68 6.15
N ASP A 73 -20.95 -10.60 4.86
CA ASP A 73 -22.20 -11.05 4.27
C ASP A 73 -21.86 -11.79 2.97
N GLY A 74 -21.96 -13.12 3.01
CA GLY A 74 -21.35 -13.98 2.00
C GLY A 74 -19.83 -13.80 1.98
N ASP A 75 -19.28 -13.54 0.82
CA ASP A 75 -17.83 -13.35 0.62
C ASP A 75 -17.37 -11.88 0.78
N ILE A 76 -18.30 -10.97 1.10
CA ILE A 76 -18.01 -9.55 1.20
C ILE A 76 -17.78 -9.16 2.66
N ALA A 77 -16.60 -8.62 2.94
CA ALA A 77 -16.29 -8.02 4.23
C ALA A 77 -16.77 -6.56 4.28
N TYR A 78 -17.34 -6.16 5.40
CA TYR A 78 -17.86 -4.84 5.70
C TYR A 78 -17.20 -4.29 6.95
N ILE A 79 -16.65 -3.09 6.88
CA ILE A 79 -15.94 -2.43 7.95
C ILE A 79 -16.73 -1.22 8.44
N ALA A 80 -16.85 -1.06 9.76
CA ALA A 80 -17.57 0.02 10.39
C ALA A 80 -16.92 1.39 10.09
N LEU A 81 -17.73 2.38 9.70
CA LEU A 81 -17.23 3.71 9.35
C LEU A 81 -16.46 4.41 10.47
N PRO A 82 -16.86 4.37 11.75
CA PRO A 82 -16.08 5.01 12.81
C PRO A 82 -14.68 4.40 12.96
N PHE A 83 -14.53 3.08 12.79
CA PHE A 83 -13.21 2.45 12.82
C PHE A 83 -12.33 2.90 11.65
N ILE A 84 -12.90 3.00 10.44
CA ILE A 84 -12.15 3.52 9.28
C ILE A 84 -11.71 4.96 9.52
N GLN A 85 -12.57 5.78 10.14
CA GLN A 85 -12.29 7.19 10.43
C GLN A 85 -11.15 7.37 11.44
N GLU A 86 -10.93 6.42 12.34
CA GLU A 86 -9.80 6.46 13.28
C GLU A 86 -8.45 6.40 12.55
N TYR A 87 -8.36 5.58 11.49
CA TYR A 87 -7.13 5.34 10.74
C TYR A 87 -7.08 6.06 9.38
N THR A 88 -8.03 6.93 9.11
CA THR A 88 -8.14 7.59 7.80
C THR A 88 -8.51 9.05 7.94
N ASN A 89 -7.85 9.91 7.17
CA ASN A 89 -8.20 11.33 7.09
C ASN A 89 -9.53 11.51 6.35
N MET A 90 -10.62 11.10 6.98
CA MET A 90 -11.98 11.20 6.44
C MET A 90 -12.98 11.67 7.49
N GLU A 91 -14.07 12.27 7.04
CA GLU A 91 -15.28 12.51 7.83
C GLU A 91 -16.46 11.85 7.16
N TYR A 92 -17.47 11.49 7.95
CA TYR A 92 -18.75 11.03 7.41
C TYR A 92 -19.92 11.62 8.18
N SER A 93 -21.03 11.77 7.47
CA SER A 93 -22.35 12.09 8.03
C SER A 93 -23.38 11.07 7.55
N VAL A 94 -24.48 10.96 8.26
CA VAL A 94 -25.53 9.99 7.99
C VAL A 94 -26.87 10.70 7.77
N GLU A 95 -27.54 10.35 6.68
CA GLU A 95 -28.90 10.79 6.36
C GLU A 95 -29.85 9.60 6.39
N GLN A 96 -31.06 9.80 6.93
CA GLN A 96 -32.01 8.72 7.15
C GLN A 96 -32.95 8.47 5.96
N GLU A 97 -33.28 9.50 5.19
CA GLU A 97 -34.28 9.41 4.11
C GLU A 97 -33.74 9.98 2.79
N PRO A 98 -33.30 9.14 1.84
CA PRO A 98 -33.02 7.72 1.97
C PRO A 98 -31.79 7.46 2.86
N ASN A 99 -31.74 6.27 3.46
CA ASN A 99 -30.66 5.90 4.35
C ASN A 99 -29.32 5.85 3.59
N ARG A 100 -28.35 6.71 3.96
CA ARG A 100 -27.06 6.84 3.32
C ARG A 100 -26.00 7.44 4.25
N ALA A 101 -24.75 7.10 4.00
CA ALA A 101 -23.59 7.77 4.58
C ALA A 101 -22.90 8.62 3.50
N ILE A 102 -22.51 9.82 3.86
CA ILE A 102 -21.76 10.76 3.02
C ILE A 102 -20.34 10.77 3.56
N ILE A 103 -19.37 10.35 2.74
CA ILE A 103 -17.96 10.24 3.13
C ILE A 103 -17.16 11.31 2.40
N THR A 104 -16.44 12.12 3.16
CA THR A 104 -15.44 13.08 2.66
C THR A 104 -14.05 12.58 3.02
N SER A 105 -13.24 12.26 2.02
CA SER A 105 -11.87 11.75 2.19
C SER A 105 -10.82 12.55 1.40
N LYS A 106 -11.22 13.66 0.78
CA LYS A 106 -10.31 14.57 0.07
C LYS A 106 -10.46 15.96 0.64
N TRP A 107 -9.34 16.53 1.01
CA TRP A 107 -9.22 17.83 1.64
C TRP A 107 -8.43 18.79 0.76
N GLY A 108 -8.56 20.09 1.00
CA GLY A 108 -7.88 21.12 0.25
C GLY A 108 -8.81 22.19 -0.28
N GLU A 109 -8.48 22.78 -1.42
CA GLU A 109 -9.29 23.82 -2.03
C GLU A 109 -10.49 23.20 -2.76
N ILE A 110 -11.68 23.62 -2.36
CA ILE A 110 -12.95 23.28 -3.02
C ILE A 110 -13.62 24.58 -3.51
N GLU A 111 -14.42 24.46 -4.54
CA GLU A 111 -15.24 25.54 -5.03
C GLU A 111 -16.68 25.39 -4.48
N THR A 112 -17.24 26.45 -3.96
CA THR A 112 -18.58 26.46 -3.40
C THR A 112 -19.43 27.58 -4.00
N ALA A 113 -20.75 27.39 -4.01
CA ALA A 113 -21.71 28.40 -4.42
C ALA A 113 -22.95 28.37 -3.53
N GLU A 114 -23.70 29.46 -3.53
CA GLU A 114 -24.99 29.57 -2.85
C GLU A 114 -26.14 29.53 -3.85
N VAL A 115 -27.22 28.87 -3.46
CA VAL A 115 -28.47 28.83 -4.24
C VAL A 115 -29.18 30.20 -4.13
N LYS A 116 -29.50 30.81 -5.27
CA LYS A 116 -30.20 32.15 -5.34
C LYS A 116 -31.65 32.08 -4.90
N LYS A 117 -32.36 30.99 -5.26
CA LYS A 117 -33.78 30.74 -4.98
C LYS A 117 -34.01 29.23 -5.02
N ASP A 118 -35.08 28.78 -4.38
CA ASP A 118 -35.51 27.40 -4.40
C ASP A 118 -35.46 26.84 -5.82
N THR A 119 -34.81 25.71 -5.99
CA THR A 119 -34.59 25.06 -7.29
C THR A 119 -34.30 23.57 -7.12
N GLN A 120 -34.01 22.89 -8.21
CA GLN A 120 -33.85 21.44 -8.27
C GLN A 120 -32.44 21.05 -8.73
N VAL A 121 -31.90 20.04 -8.09
CA VAL A 121 -30.69 19.31 -8.56
C VAL A 121 -31.19 18.13 -9.38
N ARG A 122 -30.63 17.96 -10.57
CA ARG A 122 -31.09 16.98 -11.56
C ARG A 122 -29.98 15.99 -11.88
N TYR A 123 -30.36 14.80 -12.34
CA TYR A 123 -29.43 13.72 -12.69
C TYR A 123 -28.47 14.11 -13.80
N LEU A 124 -28.95 14.81 -14.83
CA LEU A 124 -28.14 15.36 -15.93
C LEU A 124 -28.47 16.85 -16.14
N GLY A 125 -27.58 17.56 -16.84
CA GLY A 125 -27.78 18.94 -17.25
C GLY A 125 -28.91 19.06 -18.27
N GLY A 126 -30.15 19.28 -17.81
CA GLY A 126 -31.30 19.41 -18.67
C GLY A 126 -32.64 19.53 -17.93
N VAL A 127 -33.56 20.38 -18.42
CA VAL A 127 -34.85 20.60 -17.77
C VAL A 127 -35.77 19.37 -17.77
N LYS A 128 -35.51 18.41 -18.64
CA LYS A 128 -36.27 17.15 -18.72
C LYS A 128 -35.61 16.00 -17.95
N SER A 129 -34.42 16.22 -17.40
CA SER A 129 -33.71 15.22 -16.60
C SER A 129 -34.43 14.98 -15.27
N PRO A 130 -34.45 13.76 -14.73
CA PRO A 130 -35.01 13.45 -13.43
C PRO A 130 -34.47 14.37 -12.33
N ILE A 131 -35.36 14.75 -11.41
CA ILE A 131 -35.01 15.50 -10.21
C ILE A 131 -34.47 14.54 -9.18
N LEU A 132 -33.28 14.85 -8.63
CA LEU A 132 -32.65 14.08 -7.54
C LEU A 132 -33.11 14.61 -6.18
N THR A 133 -33.04 15.94 -6.01
CA THR A 133 -33.44 16.63 -4.77
C THR A 133 -33.79 18.08 -5.05
N GLU A 134 -34.45 18.72 -4.08
CA GLU A 134 -34.74 20.15 -4.07
C GLU A 134 -33.77 20.86 -3.11
N VAL A 135 -33.23 22.00 -3.54
CA VAL A 135 -32.39 22.87 -2.73
C VAL A 135 -33.06 24.22 -2.52
N LYS A 136 -32.90 24.77 -1.35
CA LYS A 136 -33.53 26.01 -0.92
C LYS A 136 -32.62 27.22 -1.17
N LYS A 137 -33.22 28.39 -1.16
CA LYS A 137 -32.48 29.66 -1.21
C LYS A 137 -31.46 29.71 -0.07
N SER A 138 -30.24 30.09 -0.42
CA SER A 138 -29.07 30.19 0.47
C SER A 138 -28.43 28.85 0.88
N ASP A 139 -28.95 27.71 0.42
CA ASP A 139 -28.23 26.46 0.56
C ASP A 139 -26.86 26.57 -0.11
N LYS A 140 -25.86 26.01 0.53
CA LYS A 140 -24.49 25.91 0.02
C LYS A 140 -24.32 24.61 -0.72
N VAL A 141 -23.72 24.68 -1.90
CA VAL A 141 -23.36 23.52 -2.70
C VAL A 141 -21.87 23.55 -3.02
N THR A 142 -21.25 22.37 -3.14
CA THR A 142 -19.88 22.24 -3.67
C THR A 142 -19.98 22.13 -5.19
N VAL A 143 -19.23 22.95 -5.91
CA VAL A 143 -19.13 22.90 -7.37
C VAL A 143 -18.06 21.86 -7.73
N LEU A 144 -18.45 20.89 -8.55
CA LEU A 144 -17.57 19.79 -8.98
C LEU A 144 -17.07 20.01 -10.42
N GLU A 145 -17.96 20.47 -11.31
CA GLU A 145 -17.64 20.75 -12.72
C GLU A 145 -18.49 21.95 -13.17
N ASP A 146 -17.89 22.83 -13.95
CA ASP A 146 -18.57 23.97 -14.59
C ASP A 146 -18.80 23.66 -16.06
N GLU A 147 -20.06 23.49 -16.44
CA GLU A 147 -20.50 23.20 -17.80
C GLU A 147 -21.49 24.29 -18.23
N ASP A 148 -21.02 25.37 -18.83
CA ASP A 148 -21.79 26.48 -19.41
C ASP A 148 -23.13 26.83 -18.70
N ASP A 149 -24.26 26.28 -19.17
CA ASP A 149 -25.60 26.51 -18.63
C ASP A 149 -25.91 25.72 -17.35
N TRP A 150 -25.11 24.69 -17.05
CA TRP A 150 -25.31 23.79 -15.90
C TRP A 150 -24.02 23.58 -15.15
N MET A 151 -24.10 23.54 -13.84
CA MET A 151 -22.98 23.14 -12.96
C MET A 151 -23.28 21.81 -12.31
N LYS A 152 -22.31 20.92 -12.32
CA LYS A 152 -22.37 19.72 -11.52
C LYS A 152 -22.00 20.06 -10.10
N VAL A 153 -22.86 19.73 -9.17
CA VAL A 153 -22.73 20.10 -7.76
C VAL A 153 -22.95 18.90 -6.85
N ALA A 154 -22.35 18.98 -5.65
CA ALA A 154 -22.72 18.14 -4.51
C ALA A 154 -23.47 18.99 -3.49
N THR A 155 -24.60 18.48 -3.00
CA THR A 155 -25.38 19.08 -1.92
C THR A 155 -24.87 18.61 -0.56
N ALA A 156 -25.18 19.35 0.50
CA ALA A 156 -24.77 18.99 1.86
C ALA A 156 -25.31 17.62 2.31
N ASP A 157 -26.49 17.24 1.83
CA ASP A 157 -27.12 15.94 2.09
C ASP A 157 -26.68 14.83 1.11
N GLY A 158 -25.62 15.08 0.31
CA GLY A 158 -24.88 14.06 -0.47
C GLY A 158 -25.45 13.73 -1.84
N TYR A 159 -26.39 14.51 -2.38
CA TYR A 159 -26.79 14.35 -3.77
C TYR A 159 -25.78 15.00 -4.70
N VAL A 160 -25.42 14.29 -5.75
CA VAL A 160 -24.58 14.79 -6.83
C VAL A 160 -25.37 14.85 -8.12
N GLY A 161 -25.42 16.02 -8.72
CA GLY A 161 -26.18 16.26 -9.94
C GLY A 161 -25.97 17.66 -10.47
N TYR A 162 -26.86 18.10 -11.33
CA TYR A 162 -26.73 19.33 -12.09
C TYR A 162 -27.76 20.38 -11.66
N ILE A 163 -27.30 21.62 -11.50
CA ILE A 163 -28.09 22.80 -11.23
C ILE A 163 -27.85 23.84 -12.33
N LYS A 164 -28.85 24.62 -12.71
CA LYS A 164 -28.62 25.71 -13.68
C LYS A 164 -27.66 26.74 -13.09
N THR A 165 -26.60 27.09 -13.83
CA THR A 165 -25.59 28.06 -13.43
C THR A 165 -26.18 29.38 -12.97
N LYS A 166 -27.21 29.89 -13.66
CA LYS A 166 -27.93 31.10 -13.26
C LYS A 166 -28.68 31.02 -11.91
N SER A 167 -28.89 29.82 -11.36
CA SER A 167 -29.50 29.61 -10.05
C SER A 167 -28.52 29.68 -8.90
N LEU A 168 -27.22 29.82 -9.21
CA LEU A 168 -26.13 29.96 -8.24
C LEU A 168 -25.61 31.39 -8.17
N LYS A 169 -25.01 31.75 -7.03
CA LYS A 169 -24.36 33.03 -6.74
C LYS A 169 -23.21 32.80 -5.76
N ASN A 170 -22.41 33.85 -5.53
CA ASN A 170 -21.34 33.86 -4.52
C ASN A 170 -20.39 32.66 -4.66
N GLN A 171 -20.07 32.32 -5.90
CA GLN A 171 -19.07 31.28 -6.19
C GLN A 171 -17.73 31.70 -5.63
N LYS A 172 -17.10 30.84 -4.84
CA LYS A 172 -15.83 31.11 -4.18
C LYS A 172 -15.07 29.84 -3.88
N LYS A 173 -13.77 29.99 -3.75
CA LYS A 173 -12.88 28.93 -3.30
C LYS A 173 -12.81 28.94 -1.77
N GLU A 174 -12.88 27.77 -1.18
CA GLU A 174 -12.74 27.54 0.26
C GLU A 174 -11.74 26.43 0.51
N LYS A 175 -10.94 26.58 1.57
CA LYS A 175 -10.03 25.53 2.00
C LYS A 175 -10.70 24.68 3.06
N THR A 176 -10.77 23.38 2.80
CA THR A 176 -11.25 22.38 3.76
C THR A 176 -10.09 21.60 4.33
N SER A 177 -10.19 21.20 5.58
CA SER A 177 -9.22 20.36 6.28
C SER A 177 -9.91 19.63 7.42
N ARG A 178 -9.33 18.52 7.83
CA ARG A 178 -9.66 17.83 9.08
C ARG A 178 -8.42 17.86 9.97
N ASP A 179 -8.62 17.90 11.27
CA ASP A 179 -7.56 17.67 12.23
C ASP A 179 -7.28 16.16 12.33
N PHE A 180 -6.31 15.71 11.55
CA PHE A 180 -5.87 14.33 11.48
C PHE A 180 -4.36 14.29 11.28
N THR A 181 -3.69 13.52 12.10
CA THR A 181 -2.26 13.29 11.98
C THR A 181 -2.03 12.01 11.19
N GLU A 182 -1.51 12.16 9.97
CA GLU A 182 -1.10 10.98 9.18
C GLU A 182 0.04 10.24 9.90
N PRO A 183 -0.01 8.90 9.94
CA PRO A 183 1.14 8.11 10.41
C PRO A 183 2.37 8.41 9.55
N VAL A 184 3.48 8.74 10.20
CA VAL A 184 4.74 9.02 9.52
C VAL A 184 5.64 7.81 9.66
N TYR A 185 6.00 7.20 8.52
CA TYR A 185 7.01 6.17 8.44
C TYR A 185 8.37 6.86 8.41
N SER A 186 9.25 6.53 9.37
CA SER A 186 10.65 6.96 9.37
C SER A 186 11.43 6.03 8.47
N ASP A 187 12.44 6.57 7.78
CA ASP A 187 13.43 5.78 7.05
C ASP A 187 14.72 5.64 7.88
N MET A 188 15.53 4.65 7.52
CA MET A 188 16.86 4.38 8.04
C MET A 188 17.90 4.60 6.93
N THR A 189 17.76 5.71 6.20
CA THR A 189 18.67 6.02 5.12
C THR A 189 20.07 6.36 5.65
N GLU A 190 21.09 5.86 4.94
CA GLU A 190 22.49 6.13 5.25
C GLU A 190 22.88 7.58 4.91
N ASP A 191 23.88 8.10 5.61
CA ASP A 191 24.39 9.46 5.41
C ASP A 191 25.35 9.59 4.21
N HIS A 192 25.51 8.51 3.45
CA HIS A 192 26.37 8.43 2.27
C HIS A 192 25.64 7.83 1.06
N SER A 193 26.21 8.00 -0.12
CA SER A 193 25.67 7.38 -1.34
C SER A 193 25.90 5.87 -1.32
N ILE A 194 24.82 5.11 -1.52
CA ILE A 194 24.91 3.65 -1.62
C ILE A 194 25.49 3.25 -2.98
N ASN A 195 26.56 2.48 -2.92
CA ASN A 195 27.13 1.77 -4.06
C ASN A 195 27.09 0.28 -3.75
N MET A 196 26.00 -0.36 -4.15
CA MET A 196 25.68 -1.75 -3.81
C MET A 196 25.97 -2.69 -4.97
N ALA A 197 26.42 -3.91 -4.63
CA ALA A 197 26.52 -5.00 -5.58
C ALA A 197 25.88 -6.27 -5.02
N TRP A 198 25.02 -6.92 -5.84
CA TRP A 198 24.53 -8.26 -5.52
C TRP A 198 25.65 -9.30 -5.70
N HIS A 199 25.82 -10.13 -4.69
CA HIS A 199 26.74 -11.28 -4.72
C HIS A 199 25.94 -12.57 -4.83
N ASN A 200 25.96 -13.21 -5.98
CA ASN A 200 25.25 -14.46 -6.21
C ASN A 200 25.93 -15.62 -5.44
N VAL A 201 25.48 -15.88 -4.23
CA VAL A 201 25.94 -16.99 -3.37
C VAL A 201 25.01 -18.17 -3.58
N THR A 202 25.49 -19.22 -4.25
CA THR A 202 24.65 -20.35 -4.68
C THR A 202 24.54 -21.48 -3.66
N ASN A 203 25.41 -21.52 -2.67
CA ASN A 203 25.44 -22.51 -1.58
C ASN A 203 26.33 -22.02 -0.43
N ALA A 204 26.25 -22.66 0.73
CA ALA A 204 27.00 -22.25 1.92
C ALA A 204 28.50 -22.17 1.71
N ALA A 205 29.09 -23.09 0.90
CA ALA A 205 30.54 -23.06 0.63
C ALA A 205 30.96 -21.84 -0.23
N ALA A 206 30.06 -21.31 -1.04
CA ALA A 206 30.32 -20.14 -1.88
C ALA A 206 30.49 -18.83 -1.07
N ASN A 207 30.10 -18.79 0.20
CA ASN A 207 30.36 -17.68 1.12
C ASN A 207 31.88 -17.39 1.23
N ASN A 208 32.73 -18.41 1.15
CA ASN A 208 34.18 -18.24 1.19
C ASN A 208 34.73 -17.40 0.03
N ALA A 209 34.00 -17.20 -1.04
CA ALA A 209 34.43 -16.38 -2.17
C ALA A 209 34.42 -14.87 -1.88
N VAL A 210 33.80 -14.41 -0.78
CA VAL A 210 33.72 -12.99 -0.43
C VAL A 210 35.07 -12.30 -0.45
N GLN A 211 36.15 -12.94 0.04
CA GLN A 211 37.49 -12.38 0.06
C GLN A 211 38.00 -12.09 -1.35
N GLN A 212 37.80 -13.01 -2.28
CA GLN A 212 38.22 -12.84 -3.68
C GLN A 212 37.38 -11.79 -4.40
N VAL A 213 36.07 -11.77 -4.13
CA VAL A 213 35.14 -10.77 -4.69
C VAL A 213 35.55 -9.37 -4.27
N LEU A 214 35.75 -9.14 -2.96
CA LEU A 214 36.10 -7.82 -2.44
C LEU A 214 37.52 -7.39 -2.85
N ALA A 215 38.46 -8.31 -2.99
CA ALA A 215 39.81 -7.99 -3.47
C ALA A 215 39.84 -7.48 -4.92
N SER A 216 38.79 -7.77 -5.71
CA SER A 216 38.69 -7.36 -7.12
C SER A 216 37.72 -6.17 -7.33
N THR A 217 37.13 -5.61 -6.26
CA THR A 217 36.21 -4.49 -6.31
C THR A 217 36.80 -3.24 -5.67
N SER A 218 36.26 -2.08 -6.02
CA SER A 218 36.59 -0.81 -5.37
C SER A 218 35.39 0.12 -5.35
N GLY A 219 35.27 0.92 -4.28
CA GLY A 219 34.22 1.92 -4.15
C GLY A 219 32.85 1.38 -3.76
N LEU A 220 32.72 0.08 -3.45
CA LEU A 220 31.49 -0.43 -2.85
C LEU A 220 31.31 0.11 -1.44
N THR A 221 30.06 0.38 -1.06
CA THR A 221 29.65 0.67 0.32
C THR A 221 28.87 -0.49 0.90
N THR A 222 28.17 -1.26 0.05
CA THR A 222 27.23 -2.30 0.45
C THR A 222 27.37 -3.53 -0.45
N ILE A 223 27.32 -4.71 0.14
CA ILE A 223 27.26 -5.98 -0.58
C ILE A 223 25.99 -6.73 -0.20
N ALA A 224 25.28 -7.25 -1.22
CA ALA A 224 24.00 -7.93 -1.04
C ALA A 224 24.09 -9.41 -1.45
N PRO A 225 24.46 -10.32 -0.51
CA PRO A 225 24.53 -11.76 -0.81
C PRO A 225 23.14 -12.40 -0.90
N THR A 226 22.95 -13.31 -1.87
CA THR A 226 21.67 -14.00 -2.11
C THR A 226 21.44 -15.14 -1.12
N TRP A 227 21.11 -14.84 0.11
CA TRP A 227 21.12 -15.79 1.23
C TRP A 227 19.79 -16.40 1.62
N PHE A 228 18.70 -15.63 1.48
CA PHE A 228 17.37 -16.08 1.91
C PHE A 228 16.47 -16.36 0.72
N SER A 229 15.66 -17.40 0.82
CA SER A 229 14.63 -17.72 -0.16
C SER A 229 13.44 -18.39 0.50
N LEU A 230 12.26 -18.36 -0.16
CA LEU A 230 11.13 -19.16 0.25
C LEU A 230 11.48 -20.65 0.14
N ALA A 231 11.28 -21.41 1.21
CA ALA A 231 11.57 -22.84 1.24
C ALA A 231 10.36 -23.69 0.80
N ASP A 232 9.16 -23.20 1.00
CA ASP A 232 7.89 -23.84 0.67
C ASP A 232 6.73 -22.84 0.67
N THR A 233 5.51 -23.32 0.48
CA THR A 233 4.29 -22.51 0.51
C THR A 233 3.69 -22.34 1.91
N GLU A 234 4.37 -22.79 2.97
CA GLU A 234 3.93 -22.70 4.37
C GLU A 234 4.62 -21.58 5.17
N GLY A 235 5.27 -20.64 4.47
CA GLY A 235 5.97 -19.52 5.08
C GLY A 235 7.30 -19.91 5.74
N ASN A 236 7.92 -21.03 5.35
CA ASN A 236 9.27 -21.36 5.75
C ASN A 236 10.27 -20.70 4.81
N ILE A 237 11.43 -20.33 5.35
CA ILE A 237 12.55 -19.82 4.55
C ILE A 237 13.73 -20.80 4.55
N SER A 238 14.55 -20.72 3.51
CA SER A 238 15.88 -21.31 3.46
C SER A 238 16.91 -20.20 3.72
N SER A 239 17.97 -20.52 4.46
CA SER A 239 19.05 -19.59 4.76
C SER A 239 20.40 -20.26 4.55
N ILE A 240 21.31 -19.56 3.89
CA ILE A 240 22.75 -19.88 3.80
C ILE A 240 23.60 -18.74 4.33
N ALA A 241 23.03 -17.89 5.18
CA ALA A 241 23.72 -16.76 5.80
C ALA A 241 24.93 -17.21 6.62
N ASP A 242 25.99 -16.40 6.62
CA ASP A 242 27.28 -16.72 7.20
C ASP A 242 27.84 -15.51 7.95
N ALA A 243 28.00 -15.63 9.27
CA ALA A 243 28.51 -14.55 10.11
C ALA A 243 30.00 -14.23 9.84
N ASP A 244 30.80 -15.21 9.37
CA ASP A 244 32.20 -14.94 9.03
C ASP A 244 32.29 -14.09 7.76
N TYR A 245 31.36 -14.29 6.81
CA TYR A 245 31.20 -13.42 5.65
C TYR A 245 30.92 -11.97 6.07
N VAL A 246 29.91 -11.79 6.97
CA VAL A 246 29.54 -10.47 7.49
C VAL A 246 30.74 -9.80 8.17
N ASN A 247 31.42 -10.51 9.07
CA ASN A 247 32.60 -10.00 9.78
C ASN A 247 33.69 -9.57 8.80
N TYR A 248 33.91 -10.32 7.71
CA TYR A 248 34.87 -9.97 6.70
C TYR A 248 34.46 -8.70 5.93
N ALA A 249 33.19 -8.59 5.51
CA ALA A 249 32.67 -7.42 4.83
C ALA A 249 32.77 -6.16 5.70
N HIS A 250 32.39 -6.25 6.99
CA HIS A 250 32.52 -5.16 7.96
C HIS A 250 33.98 -4.73 8.15
N THR A 251 34.92 -5.69 8.23
CA THR A 251 36.35 -5.39 8.32
C THR A 251 36.84 -4.64 7.08
N ALA A 252 36.24 -4.90 5.92
CA ALA A 252 36.54 -4.19 4.68
C ALA A 252 35.78 -2.84 4.55
N GLY A 253 34.95 -2.48 5.54
CA GLY A 253 34.20 -1.22 5.58
C GLY A 253 32.91 -1.24 4.75
N LEU A 254 32.36 -2.42 4.50
CA LEU A 254 31.11 -2.56 3.77
C LEU A 254 29.96 -2.99 4.68
N GLU A 255 28.77 -2.49 4.41
CA GLU A 255 27.53 -3.06 4.93
C GLU A 255 27.10 -4.31 4.18
N VAL A 256 26.31 -5.16 4.84
CA VAL A 256 25.76 -6.37 4.27
C VAL A 256 24.23 -6.30 4.31
N TRP A 257 23.61 -6.18 3.13
CA TRP A 257 22.15 -6.25 2.99
C TRP A 257 21.76 -7.59 2.37
N ALA A 258 21.33 -8.54 3.19
CA ALA A 258 21.05 -9.89 2.73
C ALA A 258 19.82 -9.96 1.84
N VAL A 259 19.97 -10.52 0.63
CA VAL A 259 18.87 -10.69 -0.33
C VAL A 259 17.92 -11.76 0.17
N PHE A 260 16.61 -11.43 0.15
CA PHE A 260 15.51 -12.35 0.35
C PHE A 260 14.64 -12.42 -0.92
N ARG A 261 14.56 -13.60 -1.52
CA ARG A 261 13.91 -13.80 -2.83
C ARG A 261 12.86 -14.91 -2.82
N ASP A 262 11.94 -14.88 -3.79
CA ASP A 262 10.86 -15.86 -3.98
C ASP A 262 11.14 -16.86 -5.12
N PHE A 263 12.38 -16.92 -5.60
CA PHE A 263 12.85 -17.82 -6.64
C PHE A 263 14.21 -18.45 -6.25
N HIS A 264 14.62 -19.48 -6.99
CA HIS A 264 15.83 -20.27 -6.69
C HIS A 264 15.88 -20.87 -5.27
N GLY A 265 14.71 -21.09 -4.68
CA GLY A 265 14.53 -21.74 -3.38
C GLY A 265 13.69 -23.01 -3.53
N GLY A 266 12.87 -23.28 -2.52
CA GLY A 266 11.85 -24.35 -2.56
C GLY A 266 10.61 -23.96 -3.36
N THR A 267 10.39 -22.66 -3.62
CA THR A 267 9.35 -22.12 -4.51
C THR A 267 9.96 -21.53 -5.77
N ASN A 268 9.29 -21.64 -6.92
CA ASN A 268 9.77 -21.14 -8.21
C ASN A 268 8.63 -20.77 -9.16
N SER A 269 7.47 -20.41 -8.65
CA SER A 269 6.32 -20.04 -9.47
C SER A 269 5.46 -18.95 -8.83
N TYR A 270 4.79 -18.17 -9.69
CA TYR A 270 3.82 -17.17 -9.27
C TYR A 270 2.72 -17.71 -8.35
N ASP A 271 2.29 -18.95 -8.56
CA ASP A 271 1.24 -19.57 -7.76
C ASP A 271 1.74 -19.97 -6.38
N GLU A 272 2.98 -20.46 -6.25
CA GLU A 272 3.59 -20.78 -4.95
C GLU A 272 3.82 -19.53 -4.10
N THR A 273 4.35 -18.46 -4.70
CA THR A 273 4.48 -17.16 -4.01
C THR A 273 3.11 -16.64 -3.57
N TYR A 274 2.10 -16.69 -4.45
CA TYR A 274 0.73 -16.32 -4.09
C TYR A 274 0.18 -17.16 -2.94
N GLU A 275 0.33 -18.50 -2.95
CA GLU A 275 -0.14 -19.38 -1.87
C GLU A 275 0.58 -19.12 -0.53
N THR A 276 1.79 -18.61 -0.56
CA THR A 276 2.49 -18.19 0.65
C THR A 276 1.95 -16.86 1.16
N LEU A 277 1.89 -15.84 0.30
CA LEU A 277 1.63 -14.47 0.73
C LEU A 277 0.17 -14.14 1.03
N ARG A 278 -0.78 -14.91 0.52
CA ARG A 278 -2.22 -14.66 0.72
C ARG A 278 -2.73 -14.98 2.14
N TYR A 279 -1.93 -15.60 2.99
CA TYR A 279 -2.24 -15.92 4.38
C TYR A 279 -1.43 -15.07 5.33
N THR A 280 -2.09 -14.36 6.22
CA THR A 280 -1.47 -13.51 7.23
C THR A 280 -0.51 -14.27 8.13
N SER A 281 -0.91 -15.48 8.58
CA SER A 281 -0.07 -16.34 9.44
C SER A 281 1.21 -16.80 8.75
N LYS A 282 1.14 -17.09 7.43
CA LYS A 282 2.32 -17.50 6.66
C LYS A 282 3.27 -16.33 6.42
N ARG A 283 2.74 -15.12 6.12
CA ARG A 283 3.57 -13.92 6.03
C ARG A 283 4.25 -13.62 7.36
N ALA A 284 3.51 -13.58 8.47
CA ALA A 284 4.08 -13.34 9.78
C ALA A 284 5.21 -14.34 10.12
N LYS A 285 5.04 -15.61 9.76
CA LYS A 285 6.03 -16.66 9.99
C LYS A 285 7.30 -16.44 9.16
N LEU A 286 7.18 -16.13 7.87
CA LEU A 286 8.35 -15.91 7.01
C LEU A 286 9.12 -14.65 7.42
N GLU A 287 8.41 -13.59 7.80
CA GLU A 287 8.99 -12.34 8.29
C GLU A 287 9.78 -12.55 9.59
N ASP A 288 9.19 -13.28 10.56
CA ASP A 288 9.87 -13.59 11.82
C ASP A 288 11.15 -14.42 11.57
N GLN A 289 11.10 -15.38 10.64
CA GLN A 289 12.25 -16.21 10.33
C GLN A 289 13.35 -15.42 9.60
N VAL A 290 13.01 -14.59 8.61
CA VAL A 290 14.01 -13.85 7.84
C VAL A 290 14.69 -12.78 8.70
N VAL A 291 13.92 -12.06 9.52
CA VAL A 291 14.48 -11.06 10.44
C VAL A 291 15.34 -11.72 11.50
N ALA A 292 14.89 -12.83 12.11
CA ALA A 292 15.70 -13.56 13.07
C ALA A 292 17.00 -14.10 12.48
N ALA A 293 16.95 -14.60 11.25
CA ALA A 293 18.15 -15.09 10.55
C ALA A 293 19.11 -13.94 10.18
N ALA A 294 18.59 -12.80 9.76
CA ALA A 294 19.36 -11.58 9.49
C ALA A 294 20.08 -11.07 10.73
N VAL A 295 19.36 -10.93 11.85
CA VAL A 295 19.92 -10.54 13.15
C VAL A 295 20.99 -11.53 13.63
N ALA A 296 20.71 -12.84 13.53
CA ALA A 296 21.66 -13.88 13.94
C ALA A 296 22.95 -13.88 13.11
N ALA A 297 22.87 -13.53 11.83
CA ALA A 297 24.04 -13.40 10.95
C ALA A 297 24.78 -12.08 11.16
N GLY A 298 24.15 -11.06 11.78
CA GLY A 298 24.73 -9.75 12.05
C GLY A 298 24.76 -8.85 10.81
N VAL A 299 23.80 -9.01 9.88
CA VAL A 299 23.69 -8.14 8.70
C VAL A 299 23.11 -6.78 9.06
N ASP A 300 23.35 -5.78 8.22
CA ASP A 300 22.92 -4.39 8.40
C ASP A 300 21.53 -4.16 7.79
N GLY A 301 21.10 -4.99 6.83
CA GLY A 301 19.82 -4.84 6.17
C GLY A 301 19.32 -6.09 5.47
N ILE A 302 18.07 -6.00 5.02
CA ILE A 302 17.40 -6.97 4.15
C ILE A 302 17.07 -6.29 2.82
N ASN A 303 17.45 -6.95 1.72
CA ASN A 303 17.11 -6.54 0.36
C ASN A 303 16.05 -7.52 -0.17
N LEU A 304 14.82 -7.07 -0.31
CA LEU A 304 13.68 -7.88 -0.76
C LEU A 304 13.64 -7.93 -2.29
N ASP A 305 13.91 -9.08 -2.87
CA ASP A 305 13.96 -9.33 -4.32
C ASP A 305 12.90 -10.38 -4.71
N PHE A 306 11.63 -9.97 -4.68
CA PHE A 306 10.50 -10.82 -5.06
C PHE A 306 10.05 -10.51 -6.47
N GLU A 307 10.30 -11.44 -7.40
CA GLU A 307 10.05 -11.28 -8.82
C GLU A 307 8.83 -12.08 -9.33
N LEU A 308 8.40 -13.10 -8.59
CA LEU A 308 7.27 -13.98 -8.97
C LEU A 308 5.94 -13.45 -8.42
N ILE A 309 5.69 -12.15 -8.58
CA ILE A 309 4.47 -11.49 -8.12
C ILE A 309 3.50 -11.27 -9.29
N SER A 310 2.43 -12.04 -9.31
CA SER A 310 1.32 -11.82 -10.26
C SER A 310 0.40 -10.69 -9.82
N SER A 311 -0.40 -10.14 -10.73
CA SER A 311 -1.36 -9.07 -10.39
C SER A 311 -2.36 -9.48 -9.28
N LYS A 312 -2.74 -10.76 -9.19
CA LYS A 312 -3.56 -11.27 -8.08
C LYS A 312 -2.81 -11.31 -6.75
N CYS A 313 -1.48 -11.42 -6.78
CA CYS A 313 -0.62 -11.44 -5.61
C CYS A 313 -0.28 -10.04 -5.10
N GLY A 314 -0.41 -9.00 -5.92
CA GLY A 314 0.07 -7.66 -5.64
C GLY A 314 -0.37 -7.10 -4.29
N VAL A 315 -1.65 -7.22 -3.93
CA VAL A 315 -2.16 -6.72 -2.63
C VAL A 315 -1.53 -7.44 -1.43
N HIS A 316 -1.20 -8.72 -1.57
CA HIS A 316 -0.55 -9.51 -0.54
C HIS A 316 0.95 -9.19 -0.43
N TYR A 317 1.58 -8.95 -1.57
CA TYR A 317 2.97 -8.50 -1.62
C TYR A 317 3.16 -7.12 -1.01
N VAL A 318 2.31 -6.16 -1.36
CA VAL A 318 2.36 -4.81 -0.76
C VAL A 318 2.14 -4.88 0.76
N GLN A 319 1.29 -5.79 1.23
CA GLN A 319 1.10 -6.02 2.65
C GLN A 319 2.36 -6.62 3.31
N LEU A 320 3.03 -7.60 2.67
CA LEU A 320 4.34 -8.10 3.11
C LEU A 320 5.37 -6.98 3.24
N VAL A 321 5.46 -6.11 2.23
CA VAL A 321 6.42 -4.98 2.24
C VAL A 321 6.18 -4.07 3.45
N ARG A 322 4.93 -3.75 3.78
CA ARG A 322 4.57 -2.97 4.97
C ARG A 322 4.99 -3.66 6.26
N GLU A 323 4.63 -4.93 6.41
CA GLU A 323 4.86 -5.72 7.62
C GLU A 323 6.37 -5.96 7.85
N LEU A 324 7.10 -6.31 6.78
CA LEU A 324 8.53 -6.57 6.86
C LEU A 324 9.34 -5.29 7.13
N SER A 325 8.94 -4.15 6.56
CA SER A 325 9.53 -2.84 6.89
C SER A 325 9.49 -2.55 8.39
N VAL A 326 8.31 -2.70 9.00
CA VAL A 326 8.14 -2.50 10.45
C VAL A 326 9.07 -3.42 11.25
N LYS A 327 9.12 -4.72 10.90
CA LYS A 327 9.97 -5.68 11.61
C LYS A 327 11.46 -5.41 11.41
N CYS A 328 11.88 -4.97 10.22
CA CYS A 328 13.26 -4.54 9.98
C CYS A 328 13.63 -3.35 10.86
N HIS A 329 12.83 -2.30 10.88
CA HIS A 329 13.07 -1.11 11.68
C HIS A 329 13.09 -1.41 13.20
N GLN A 330 12.20 -2.27 13.68
CA GLN A 330 12.21 -2.73 15.09
C GLN A 330 13.51 -3.47 15.48
N ASN A 331 14.24 -3.99 14.50
CA ASN A 331 15.50 -4.71 14.70
C ASN A 331 16.74 -3.93 14.19
N ASN A 332 16.60 -2.64 13.87
CA ASN A 332 17.65 -1.78 13.32
C ASN A 332 18.27 -2.35 12.04
N LEU A 333 17.45 -2.90 11.16
CA LEU A 333 17.84 -3.38 9.83
C LEU A 333 17.33 -2.42 8.76
N VAL A 334 18.20 -2.00 7.87
CA VAL A 334 17.81 -1.29 6.64
C VAL A 334 16.93 -2.20 5.80
N PHE A 335 15.86 -1.65 5.22
CA PHE A 335 14.96 -2.38 4.34
C PHE A 335 14.96 -1.79 2.94
N SER A 336 15.43 -2.55 1.97
CA SER A 336 15.40 -2.19 0.56
C SER A 336 14.57 -3.18 -0.25
N VAL A 337 13.96 -2.68 -1.34
CA VAL A 337 13.05 -3.48 -2.18
C VAL A 337 13.45 -3.34 -3.65
N ASP A 338 13.69 -4.45 -4.32
CA ASP A 338 14.05 -4.50 -5.72
C ASP A 338 12.79 -4.53 -6.61
N ASN A 339 12.83 -3.81 -7.72
CA ASN A 339 11.73 -3.67 -8.64
C ASN A 339 12.19 -3.63 -10.09
N TYR A 340 11.39 -4.19 -10.97
CA TYR A 340 11.51 -3.94 -12.41
C TYR A 340 11.27 -2.47 -12.74
N VAL A 341 11.76 -2.02 -13.90
CA VAL A 341 11.39 -0.72 -14.47
C VAL A 341 9.86 -0.59 -14.49
N PRO A 342 9.29 0.51 -13.94
CA PRO A 342 7.85 0.68 -13.85
C PRO A 342 7.15 0.66 -15.20
N GLN A 343 6.15 -0.19 -15.34
CA GLN A 343 5.30 -0.32 -16.52
C GLN A 343 3.85 -0.55 -16.09
N SER A 344 2.90 -0.34 -16.99
CA SER A 344 1.48 -0.53 -16.68
C SER A 344 1.14 -1.96 -16.24
N TYR A 345 1.86 -2.97 -16.77
CA TYR A 345 1.63 -4.38 -16.46
C TYR A 345 2.16 -4.81 -15.09
N ASN A 346 3.13 -4.08 -14.51
CA ASN A 346 3.68 -4.36 -13.18
C ASN A 346 3.27 -3.35 -12.10
N SER A 347 2.25 -2.53 -12.37
CA SER A 347 1.72 -1.52 -11.42
C SER A 347 1.23 -2.10 -10.09
N HIS A 348 1.00 -3.40 -10.03
CA HIS A 348 0.60 -4.12 -8.82
C HIS A 348 1.70 -4.26 -7.76
N TYR A 349 2.94 -3.91 -8.09
CA TYR A 349 4.03 -3.77 -7.11
C TYR A 349 3.87 -2.52 -6.23
N ASP A 350 3.07 -1.52 -6.66
CA ASP A 350 2.77 -0.28 -5.93
C ASP A 350 4.02 0.44 -5.39
N LEU A 351 4.88 0.89 -6.31
CA LEU A 351 6.12 1.61 -5.95
C LEU A 351 5.87 2.84 -5.08
N LYS A 352 4.69 3.45 -5.21
CA LYS A 352 4.33 4.59 -4.37
C LYS A 352 4.24 4.20 -2.89
N GLU A 353 3.61 3.07 -2.59
CA GLU A 353 3.52 2.59 -1.22
C GLU A 353 4.88 2.08 -0.72
N GLN A 354 5.65 1.41 -1.58
CA GLN A 354 7.02 1.01 -1.25
C GLN A 354 7.87 2.22 -0.86
N GLY A 355 7.82 3.32 -1.64
CA GLY A 355 8.54 4.57 -1.35
C GLY A 355 8.10 5.31 -0.07
N ILE A 356 7.02 4.85 0.58
CA ILE A 356 6.57 5.38 1.87
C ILE A 356 7.11 4.55 3.03
N VAL A 357 7.23 3.23 2.84
CA VAL A 357 7.51 2.30 3.95
C VAL A 357 8.92 1.70 3.91
N ALA A 358 9.57 1.60 2.75
CA ALA A 358 10.93 1.10 2.60
C ALA A 358 11.96 2.23 2.69
N ASP A 359 13.18 1.93 3.13
CA ASP A 359 14.29 2.87 3.20
C ASP A 359 14.85 3.15 1.80
N TYR A 360 14.89 2.13 0.95
CA TYR A 360 15.35 2.23 -0.43
C TYR A 360 14.44 1.43 -1.37
N VAL A 361 14.14 2.04 -2.51
CA VAL A 361 13.49 1.36 -3.64
C VAL A 361 14.51 1.29 -4.76
N VAL A 362 14.93 0.08 -5.10
CA VAL A 362 15.91 -0.20 -6.14
C VAL A 362 15.20 -0.53 -7.44
N ILE A 363 15.59 0.09 -8.53
CA ILE A 363 15.07 -0.21 -9.87
C ILE A 363 16.12 -1.01 -10.65
N MET A 364 15.78 -2.24 -10.99
CA MET A 364 16.59 -3.14 -11.81
C MET A 364 16.52 -2.72 -13.28
N ALA A 365 17.18 -1.60 -13.61
CA ALA A 365 17.12 -1.00 -14.94
C ALA A 365 18.16 -1.67 -15.88
N TYR A 366 18.07 -2.99 -16.02
CA TYR A 366 18.83 -3.83 -16.92
C TYR A 366 17.92 -4.89 -17.53
N ASP A 367 18.46 -5.77 -18.38
CA ASP A 367 17.72 -6.75 -19.15
C ASP A 367 16.70 -6.12 -20.13
N GLU A 368 16.98 -4.89 -20.61
CA GLU A 368 16.25 -4.23 -21.68
C GLU A 368 16.23 -5.09 -22.95
N HIS A 369 17.38 -5.71 -23.28
CA HIS A 369 17.48 -6.72 -24.33
C HIS A 369 18.19 -7.95 -23.77
N THR A 370 17.58 -9.10 -23.93
CA THR A 370 18.06 -10.40 -23.47
C THR A 370 18.27 -11.35 -24.65
N GLU A 371 18.78 -12.56 -24.40
CA GLU A 371 18.93 -13.62 -25.44
C GLU A 371 17.62 -13.93 -26.19
N GLY A 372 16.47 -13.73 -25.54
CA GLY A 372 15.14 -13.95 -26.12
C GLY A 372 14.52 -12.75 -26.84
N SER A 373 15.20 -11.62 -26.89
CA SER A 373 14.67 -10.39 -27.50
C SER A 373 14.64 -10.50 -29.05
N TYR A 374 13.60 -9.95 -29.66
CA TYR A 374 13.45 -9.89 -31.13
C TYR A 374 14.55 -9.12 -31.84
N GLU A 375 15.05 -8.08 -31.18
CA GLU A 375 16.11 -7.21 -31.68
C GLU A 375 17.28 -7.20 -30.71
N ALA A 376 18.49 -7.21 -31.24
CA ALA A 376 19.70 -7.05 -30.44
C ALA A 376 19.83 -5.58 -29.99
N GLY A 377 20.17 -5.38 -28.74
CA GLY A 377 20.31 -4.04 -28.16
C GLY A 377 21.16 -4.02 -26.92
N SER A 378 21.17 -2.88 -26.25
CA SER A 378 21.85 -2.69 -24.99
C SER A 378 21.13 -3.49 -23.89
N VAL A 379 21.88 -4.04 -22.96
CA VAL A 379 21.30 -4.64 -21.72
C VAL A 379 20.68 -3.56 -20.85
N ALA A 380 21.25 -2.34 -20.89
CA ALA A 380 20.75 -1.19 -20.13
C ALA A 380 21.10 0.09 -20.90
N SER A 381 20.14 0.67 -21.63
CA SER A 381 20.34 1.96 -22.27
C SER A 381 20.10 3.12 -21.30
N ILE A 382 20.63 4.30 -21.62
CA ILE A 382 20.36 5.53 -20.84
C ILE A 382 18.86 5.87 -20.82
N SER A 383 18.14 5.67 -21.94
CA SER A 383 16.71 5.89 -22.02
C SER A 383 15.95 4.94 -21.10
N TYR A 384 16.32 3.66 -21.09
CA TYR A 384 15.71 2.66 -20.21
C TYR A 384 15.91 2.98 -18.72
N LEU A 385 17.11 3.46 -18.35
CA LEU A 385 17.38 3.97 -16.99
C LEU A 385 16.52 5.19 -16.65
N GLN A 386 16.36 6.13 -17.61
CA GLN A 386 15.54 7.32 -17.40
C GLN A 386 14.05 7.01 -17.27
N ASP A 387 13.57 5.98 -17.97
CA ASP A 387 12.17 5.52 -17.84
C ASP A 387 11.90 4.83 -16.49
N GLY A 388 12.95 4.38 -15.80
CA GLY A 388 12.87 3.75 -14.48
C GLY A 388 12.81 4.73 -13.30
N ILE A 389 13.14 5.99 -13.53
CA ILE A 389 13.18 7.05 -12.53
C ILE A 389 11.96 7.95 -12.66
#